data_11233592d8372133c37eaceb4c73de3c
#
_entry.id   11233592d8372133c37eaceb4c73de3c
#
_cell.length_a   1.000
_cell.length_b   1.000
_cell.length_c   1.000
_cell.angle_alpha   90.00
_cell.angle_beta   90.00
_cell.angle_gamma   90.00
#
_symmetry.space_group_name_H-M   'P 1'
#
loop_
_entity.id
_entity.type
_entity.pdbx_description
1 polymer ?
#
loop_
_entity_poly.entity_id
_entity_poly.type
_entity_poly.pdbx_seq_one_letter_code
_entity_poly.pdbx_strand_id
1 'polypeptide(L)'
;HLETIQLMNRIAEKFAVTLNVLLEVNTGRNRAGLDPGQPVLDFYQAIRDLEFIRNRGLMAWEGHTATIADPDEKVRSISASMEKLSATVSLCRENGIPIEIISGGGSGTYTISSNFKLLTEIQAGGVIFTDVAYSKWGAETRPSLFLRSLVTSRPSPKRIITDTGWKTLPGWSVAPKPLGIDAVDSVSFSSEHGTIHLAKENTSLRPGDPLDYMVGYGDNTVFLHERLY
;
A
#
# COMPACT_ATOMS: atom_id res chain seq x y z
N HIS A 1 11.33 -11.62 -14.59
CA HIS A 1 12.58 -11.76 -15.36
C HIS A 1 12.79 -13.24 -15.71
N LEU A 2 13.27 -13.54 -16.95
CA LEU A 2 13.34 -14.90 -17.46
C LEU A 2 14.27 -15.79 -16.60
N GLU A 3 15.45 -15.31 -16.27
CA GLU A 3 16.40 -16.07 -15.43
C GLU A 3 15.82 -16.40 -14.05
N THR A 4 15.04 -15.47 -13.46
CA THR A 4 14.40 -15.68 -12.17
C THR A 4 13.39 -16.82 -12.22
N ILE A 5 12.50 -16.83 -13.21
CA ILE A 5 11.48 -17.87 -13.29
C ILE A 5 12.07 -19.24 -13.68
N GLN A 6 13.16 -19.26 -14.48
CA GLN A 6 13.93 -20.48 -14.74
C GLN A 6 14.59 -21.02 -13.47
N LEU A 7 15.12 -20.15 -12.62
CA LEU A 7 15.66 -20.56 -11.31
C LEU A 7 14.54 -21.10 -10.42
N MET A 8 13.39 -20.43 -10.36
CA MET A 8 12.22 -20.91 -9.63
C MET A 8 11.79 -22.29 -10.10
N ASN A 9 11.77 -22.55 -11.42
CA ASN A 9 11.44 -23.85 -11.99
C ASN A 9 12.41 -24.95 -11.50
N ARG A 10 13.72 -24.71 -11.57
CA ARG A 10 14.74 -25.67 -11.07
C ARG A 10 14.61 -25.94 -9.57
N ILE A 11 14.27 -24.92 -8.79
CA ILE A 11 14.07 -25.10 -7.35
C ILE A 11 12.79 -25.89 -7.09
N ALA A 12 11.70 -25.58 -7.79
CA ALA A 12 10.43 -26.27 -7.67
C ALA A 12 10.56 -27.76 -8.04
N GLU A 13 11.30 -28.08 -9.10
CA GLU A 13 11.66 -29.42 -9.49
C GLU A 13 12.36 -30.18 -8.37
N LYS A 14 13.40 -29.57 -7.76
CA LYS A 14 14.15 -30.17 -6.65
C LYS A 14 13.27 -30.56 -5.45
N PHE A 15 12.20 -29.78 -5.21
CA PHE A 15 11.25 -30.05 -4.12
C PHE A 15 9.99 -30.80 -4.58
N ALA A 16 9.91 -31.19 -5.86
CA ALA A 16 8.75 -31.85 -6.47
C ALA A 16 7.43 -31.08 -6.23
N VAL A 17 7.45 -29.74 -6.35
CA VAL A 17 6.29 -28.87 -6.19
C VAL A 17 6.05 -28.05 -7.45
N THR A 18 4.79 -27.67 -7.71
CA THR A 18 4.44 -26.71 -8.76
C THR A 18 4.17 -25.34 -8.16
N LEU A 19 4.85 -24.32 -8.67
CA LEU A 19 4.64 -22.93 -8.26
C LEU A 19 3.59 -22.26 -9.13
N ASN A 20 2.54 -21.73 -8.50
CA ASN A 20 1.59 -20.85 -9.16
C ASN A 20 2.13 -19.41 -9.16
N VAL A 21 2.15 -18.79 -10.34
CA VAL A 21 2.69 -17.44 -10.51
C VAL A 21 1.71 -16.56 -11.30
N LEU A 22 1.82 -15.24 -11.12
CA LEU A 22 1.23 -14.23 -11.99
C LEU A 22 2.36 -13.42 -12.62
N LEU A 23 2.22 -13.05 -13.89
CA LEU A 23 3.14 -12.10 -14.51
C LEU A 23 2.71 -10.68 -14.16
N GLU A 24 3.65 -9.87 -13.68
CA GLU A 24 3.40 -8.46 -13.41
C GLU A 24 3.49 -7.64 -14.70
N VAL A 25 2.48 -6.79 -14.92
CA VAL A 25 2.38 -5.87 -16.07
C VAL A 25 2.55 -4.44 -15.57
N ASN A 26 3.49 -3.71 -16.15
CA ASN A 26 3.72 -2.30 -15.84
C ASN A 26 2.69 -1.41 -16.54
N THR A 27 1.62 -1.05 -15.86
CA THR A 27 0.59 -0.16 -16.40
C THR A 27 0.86 1.33 -16.19
N GLY A 28 2.01 1.69 -15.61
CA GLY A 28 2.42 3.08 -15.40
C GLY A 28 3.16 3.36 -14.09
N ARG A 29 3.26 2.38 -13.18
CA ARG A 29 3.97 2.53 -11.91
C ARG A 29 5.49 2.63 -12.09
N ASN A 30 6.03 2.04 -13.15
CA ASN A 30 7.45 2.03 -13.50
C ASN A 30 8.36 1.53 -12.35
N ARG A 31 7.89 0.49 -11.65
CA ARG A 31 8.62 -0.15 -10.55
C ARG A 31 9.15 -1.52 -10.96
N ALA A 32 8.26 -2.38 -11.41
CA ALA A 32 8.54 -3.72 -11.90
C ALA A 32 7.47 -4.10 -12.94
N GLY A 33 7.58 -5.30 -13.48
CA GLY A 33 6.66 -5.81 -14.49
C GLY A 33 7.15 -5.62 -15.92
N LEU A 34 6.53 -6.38 -16.82
CA LEU A 34 6.75 -6.31 -18.25
C LEU A 34 5.95 -5.15 -18.84
N ASP A 35 6.41 -4.57 -19.92
CA ASP A 35 5.60 -3.61 -20.67
C ASP A 35 4.33 -4.30 -21.22
N PRO A 36 3.18 -3.59 -21.25
CA PRO A 36 1.93 -4.17 -21.72
C PRO A 36 1.98 -4.65 -23.16
N GLY A 37 1.18 -5.65 -23.51
CA GLY A 37 1.02 -6.16 -24.86
C GLY A 37 2.05 -7.21 -25.24
N GLN A 38 2.73 -7.03 -26.39
CA GLN A 38 3.62 -8.05 -26.97
C GLN A 38 4.70 -8.57 -26.03
N PRO A 39 5.39 -7.76 -25.20
CA PRO A 39 6.39 -8.26 -24.25
C PRO A 39 5.84 -9.29 -23.26
N VAL A 40 4.58 -9.16 -22.85
CA VAL A 40 3.91 -10.14 -21.98
C VAL A 40 3.68 -11.45 -22.74
N LEU A 41 3.20 -11.37 -23.97
CA LEU A 41 2.96 -12.55 -24.83
C LEU A 41 4.27 -13.31 -25.08
N ASP A 42 5.34 -12.59 -25.46
CA ASP A 42 6.66 -13.17 -25.72
C ASP A 42 7.22 -13.88 -24.48
N PHE A 43 7.02 -13.27 -23.30
CA PHE A 43 7.45 -13.87 -22.05
C PHE A 43 6.67 -15.15 -21.71
N TYR A 44 5.36 -15.17 -21.96
CA TYR A 44 4.55 -16.37 -21.82
C TYR A 44 5.08 -17.50 -22.70
N GLN A 45 5.38 -17.20 -23.96
CA GLN A 45 5.92 -18.18 -24.90
C GLN A 45 7.28 -18.73 -24.43
N ALA A 46 8.13 -17.87 -23.85
CA ALA A 46 9.44 -18.26 -23.34
C ALA A 46 9.39 -19.17 -22.10
N ILE A 47 8.29 -19.14 -21.33
CA ILE A 47 8.15 -19.91 -20.10
C ILE A 47 7.19 -21.09 -20.19
N ARG A 48 6.51 -21.28 -21.32
CA ARG A 48 5.44 -22.27 -21.48
C ARG A 48 5.89 -23.72 -21.21
N ASP A 49 7.16 -24.03 -21.46
CA ASP A 49 7.71 -25.38 -21.33
C ASP A 49 8.35 -25.63 -19.92
N LEU A 50 8.17 -24.72 -18.96
CA LEU A 50 8.63 -24.85 -17.58
C LEU A 50 7.64 -25.71 -16.77
N GLU A 51 7.93 -27.00 -16.62
CA GLU A 51 7.01 -28.00 -16.05
C GLU A 51 6.55 -27.73 -14.61
N PHE A 52 7.41 -27.07 -13.82
CA PHE A 52 7.14 -26.79 -12.41
C PHE A 52 6.63 -25.36 -12.17
N ILE A 53 6.35 -24.61 -13.23
CA ILE A 53 5.74 -23.28 -13.17
C ILE A 53 4.35 -23.32 -13.80
N ARG A 54 3.34 -22.96 -13.04
CA ARG A 54 1.99 -22.74 -13.53
C ARG A 54 1.65 -21.26 -13.52
N ASN A 55 1.68 -20.63 -14.68
CA ASN A 55 1.19 -19.27 -14.78
C ASN A 55 -0.34 -19.26 -14.72
N ARG A 56 -0.90 -18.53 -13.74
CA ARG A 56 -2.35 -18.42 -13.49
C ARG A 56 -2.94 -17.16 -14.10
N GLY A 57 -2.13 -16.20 -14.50
CA GLY A 57 -2.64 -14.96 -15.04
C GLY A 57 -1.70 -13.77 -14.92
N LEU A 58 -2.28 -12.60 -14.83
CA LEU A 58 -1.58 -11.33 -14.79
C LEU A 58 -1.88 -10.57 -13.50
N MET A 59 -0.91 -9.78 -13.05
CA MET A 59 -1.13 -8.76 -12.03
C MET A 59 -0.66 -7.40 -12.51
N ALA A 60 -1.33 -6.34 -12.10
CA ALA A 60 -0.90 -4.98 -12.32
C ALA A 60 -1.34 -4.10 -11.15
N TRP A 61 -0.47 -3.19 -10.74
CA TRP A 61 -0.81 -2.23 -9.72
C TRP A 61 -0.61 -0.80 -10.21
N GLU A 62 -1.70 -0.07 -10.28
CA GLU A 62 -1.76 1.33 -10.70
C GLU A 62 -1.36 2.31 -9.58
N GLY A 63 -0.39 1.94 -8.75
CA GLY A 63 0.02 2.68 -7.55
C GLY A 63 0.50 4.11 -7.78
N HIS A 64 0.86 4.49 -9.02
CA HIS A 64 1.18 5.86 -9.38
C HIS A 64 -0.05 6.79 -9.34
N THR A 65 -1.26 6.23 -9.33
CA THR A 65 -2.51 6.98 -9.29
C THR A 65 -3.06 7.16 -7.87
N ALA A 66 -2.52 6.41 -6.89
CA ALA A 66 -3.07 6.37 -5.54
C ALA A 66 -3.14 7.74 -4.85
N THR A 67 -2.14 8.59 -5.09
CA THR A 67 -2.00 9.90 -4.44
C THR A 67 -2.57 11.06 -5.25
N ILE A 68 -3.19 10.81 -6.41
CA ILE A 68 -3.85 11.87 -7.20
C ILE A 68 -5.01 12.42 -6.38
N ALA A 69 -4.99 13.73 -6.14
CA ALA A 69 -5.97 14.41 -5.30
C ALA A 69 -7.27 14.75 -6.04
N ASP A 70 -7.18 15.09 -7.32
CA ASP A 70 -8.35 15.37 -8.15
C ASP A 70 -9.08 14.07 -8.49
N PRO A 71 -10.37 13.92 -8.10
CA PRO A 71 -11.12 12.68 -8.30
C PRO A 71 -11.27 12.28 -9.78
N ASP A 72 -11.52 13.26 -10.65
CA ASP A 72 -11.74 12.98 -12.08
C ASP A 72 -10.44 12.60 -12.77
N GLU A 73 -9.33 13.26 -12.43
CA GLU A 73 -8.00 12.87 -12.90
C GLU A 73 -7.62 11.47 -12.41
N LYS A 74 -7.92 11.16 -11.15
CA LYS A 74 -7.68 9.86 -10.56
C LYS A 74 -8.43 8.76 -11.31
N VAL A 75 -9.73 8.95 -11.56
CA VAL A 75 -10.55 8.01 -12.35
C VAL A 75 -9.98 7.83 -13.76
N ARG A 76 -9.63 8.92 -14.46
CA ARG A 76 -9.03 8.84 -15.80
C ARG A 76 -7.71 8.07 -15.80
N SER A 77 -6.84 8.31 -14.83
CA SER A 77 -5.53 7.68 -14.73
C SER A 77 -5.63 6.19 -14.41
N ILE A 78 -6.56 5.80 -13.53
CA ILE A 78 -6.87 4.40 -13.24
C ILE A 78 -7.45 3.72 -14.49
N SER A 79 -8.40 4.35 -15.18
CA SER A 79 -9.01 3.82 -16.41
C SER A 79 -7.95 3.56 -17.48
N ALA A 80 -7.04 4.48 -17.72
CA ALA A 80 -5.94 4.30 -18.66
C ALA A 80 -5.02 3.13 -18.29
N SER A 81 -4.80 2.88 -17.01
CA SER A 81 -4.04 1.70 -16.54
C SER A 81 -4.81 0.41 -16.79
N MET A 82 -6.12 0.39 -16.54
CA MET A 82 -6.97 -0.77 -16.77
C MET A 82 -7.15 -1.08 -18.26
N GLU A 83 -7.18 -0.08 -19.13
CA GLU A 83 -7.21 -0.24 -20.59
C GLU A 83 -5.96 -0.96 -21.09
N LYS A 84 -4.76 -0.58 -20.63
CA LYS A 84 -3.51 -1.26 -20.98
C LYS A 84 -3.51 -2.72 -20.52
N LEU A 85 -3.99 -2.99 -19.32
CA LEU A 85 -4.11 -4.35 -18.79
C LEU A 85 -5.12 -5.15 -19.60
N SER A 86 -6.28 -4.57 -19.89
CA SER A 86 -7.35 -5.22 -20.70
C SER A 86 -6.88 -5.59 -22.08
N ALA A 87 -6.20 -4.69 -22.80
CA ALA A 87 -5.63 -4.97 -24.10
C ALA A 87 -4.60 -6.11 -24.04
N THR A 88 -3.77 -6.14 -22.98
CA THR A 88 -2.80 -7.22 -22.78
C THR A 88 -3.47 -8.56 -22.51
N VAL A 89 -4.52 -8.59 -21.69
CA VAL A 89 -5.32 -9.79 -21.42
C VAL A 89 -5.97 -10.30 -22.70
N SER A 90 -6.55 -9.41 -23.51
CA SER A 90 -7.17 -9.78 -24.78
C SER A 90 -6.15 -10.40 -25.74
N LEU A 91 -4.98 -9.76 -25.90
CA LEU A 91 -3.90 -10.29 -26.73
C LEU A 91 -3.46 -11.69 -26.29
N CYS A 92 -3.29 -11.93 -24.98
CA CYS A 92 -2.94 -13.24 -24.47
C CYS A 92 -4.03 -14.28 -24.78
N ARG A 93 -5.30 -13.96 -24.56
CA ARG A 93 -6.42 -14.87 -24.82
C ARG A 93 -6.58 -15.21 -26.29
N GLU A 94 -6.42 -14.24 -27.18
CA GLU A 94 -6.44 -14.42 -28.65
C GLU A 94 -5.33 -15.37 -29.15
N ASN A 95 -4.22 -15.44 -28.37
CA ASN A 95 -3.12 -16.37 -28.65
C ASN A 95 -3.21 -17.69 -27.86
N GLY A 96 -4.39 -18.01 -27.31
CA GLY A 96 -4.66 -19.29 -26.64
C GLY A 96 -4.08 -19.41 -25.24
N ILE A 97 -3.64 -18.31 -24.61
CA ILE A 97 -3.11 -18.31 -23.25
C ILE A 97 -4.26 -18.12 -22.27
N PRO A 98 -4.51 -19.08 -21.37
CA PRO A 98 -5.54 -18.93 -20.36
C PRO A 98 -5.13 -17.90 -19.31
N ILE A 99 -5.98 -16.90 -19.07
CA ILE A 99 -5.83 -15.91 -18.00
C ILE A 99 -6.95 -16.15 -17.01
N GLU A 100 -6.63 -16.88 -15.93
CA GLU A 100 -7.59 -17.25 -14.88
C GLU A 100 -7.72 -16.12 -13.85
N ILE A 101 -6.59 -15.53 -13.47
CA ILE A 101 -6.52 -14.48 -12.45
C ILE A 101 -6.03 -13.19 -13.08
N ILE A 102 -6.76 -12.11 -12.80
CA ILE A 102 -6.35 -10.76 -13.15
C ILE A 102 -6.39 -9.96 -11.85
N SER A 103 -5.20 -9.76 -11.26
CA SER A 103 -5.02 -9.17 -9.95
C SER A 103 -4.61 -7.72 -10.06
N GLY A 104 -5.25 -6.81 -9.33
CA GLY A 104 -4.92 -5.39 -9.41
C GLY A 104 -5.57 -4.57 -8.31
N GLY A 105 -5.51 -3.26 -8.45
CA GLY A 105 -5.98 -2.34 -7.42
C GLY A 105 -5.09 -2.29 -6.19
N GLY A 106 -5.35 -1.34 -5.33
CA GLY A 106 -4.62 -1.17 -4.07
C GLY A 106 -5.44 -0.36 -3.07
N SER A 107 -4.94 -0.20 -1.86
CA SER A 107 -5.67 0.46 -0.77
C SER A 107 -6.09 1.91 -1.08
N GLY A 108 -5.35 2.60 -1.94
CA GLY A 108 -5.70 3.97 -2.37
C GLY A 108 -6.51 4.05 -3.66
N THR A 109 -6.86 2.93 -4.29
CA THR A 109 -7.54 2.89 -5.61
C THR A 109 -8.73 1.93 -5.68
N TYR A 110 -8.88 1.02 -4.70
CA TYR A 110 -9.83 -0.09 -4.76
C TYR A 110 -11.28 0.36 -4.97
N THR A 111 -11.69 1.50 -4.44
CA THR A 111 -13.05 2.04 -4.61
C THR A 111 -13.40 2.34 -6.07
N ILE A 112 -12.38 2.59 -6.89
CA ILE A 112 -12.51 2.82 -8.33
C ILE A 112 -12.18 1.53 -9.08
N SER A 113 -11.04 0.89 -8.77
CA SER A 113 -10.52 -0.27 -9.50
C SER A 113 -11.46 -1.47 -9.42
N SER A 114 -12.17 -1.67 -8.30
CA SER A 114 -13.14 -2.76 -8.12
C SER A 114 -14.36 -2.68 -9.04
N ASN A 115 -14.63 -1.52 -9.64
CA ASN A 115 -15.72 -1.37 -10.61
C ASN A 115 -15.37 -1.91 -12.01
N PHE A 116 -14.11 -2.21 -12.27
CA PHE A 116 -13.69 -2.81 -13.54
C PHE A 116 -13.91 -4.31 -13.49
N LYS A 117 -14.85 -4.81 -14.31
CA LYS A 117 -15.15 -6.26 -14.45
C LYS A 117 -13.97 -7.09 -14.94
N LEU A 118 -12.89 -6.44 -15.34
CA LEU A 118 -11.64 -7.06 -15.77
C LEU A 118 -10.96 -7.79 -14.61
N LEU A 119 -10.93 -7.17 -13.43
CA LEU A 119 -10.23 -7.70 -12.27
C LEU A 119 -11.01 -8.86 -11.63
N THR A 120 -10.30 -9.92 -11.28
CA THR A 120 -10.83 -11.08 -10.55
C THR A 120 -10.52 -11.01 -9.06
N GLU A 121 -9.54 -10.20 -8.67
CA GLU A 121 -9.15 -9.96 -7.28
C GLU A 121 -8.54 -8.57 -7.09
N ILE A 122 -8.60 -8.08 -5.85
CA ILE A 122 -8.07 -6.77 -5.44
C ILE A 122 -6.96 -6.93 -4.41
N GLN A 123 -5.88 -6.15 -4.54
CA GLN A 123 -4.70 -6.18 -3.68
C GLN A 123 -4.71 -5.07 -2.60
N ALA A 124 -5.83 -4.84 -1.96
CA ALA A 124 -6.04 -3.73 -1.03
C ALA A 124 -5.68 -4.09 0.42
N GLY A 125 -4.41 -4.41 0.70
CA GLY A 125 -3.94 -4.86 2.01
C GLY A 125 -4.00 -3.78 3.11
N GLY A 126 -3.60 -2.55 2.83
CA GLY A 126 -3.54 -1.46 3.82
C GLY A 126 -4.90 -1.00 4.36
N VAL A 127 -6.01 -1.32 3.67
CA VAL A 127 -7.37 -1.01 4.16
C VAL A 127 -7.77 -1.76 5.43
N ILE A 128 -7.04 -2.81 5.81
CA ILE A 128 -7.23 -3.52 7.08
C ILE A 128 -7.06 -2.57 8.26
N PHE A 129 -6.10 -1.66 8.15
CA PHE A 129 -5.79 -0.70 9.20
C PHE A 129 -6.42 0.66 8.95
N THR A 130 -6.41 1.13 7.74
CA THR A 130 -6.71 2.49 7.32
C THR A 130 -6.12 3.52 8.29
N ASP A 131 -5.27 4.34 7.77
CA ASP A 131 -4.52 5.36 8.49
C ASP A 131 -4.80 6.76 7.91
N VAL A 132 -4.06 7.76 8.34
CA VAL A 132 -4.21 9.13 7.83
C VAL A 132 -3.91 9.20 6.34
N ALA A 133 -2.91 8.45 5.84
CA ALA A 133 -2.53 8.42 4.43
C ALA A 133 -3.62 7.80 3.56
N TYR A 134 -4.04 6.58 3.89
CA TYR A 134 -5.07 5.87 3.12
C TYR A 134 -6.42 6.59 3.16
N SER A 135 -6.80 7.20 4.30
CA SER A 135 -7.98 8.05 4.37
C SER A 135 -7.93 9.23 3.40
N LYS A 136 -6.74 9.88 3.26
CA LYS A 136 -6.54 10.96 2.29
C LYS A 136 -6.53 10.47 0.85
N TRP A 137 -6.11 9.22 0.63
CA TRP A 137 -6.01 8.61 -0.71
C TRP A 137 -7.30 7.93 -1.16
N GLY A 138 -8.39 8.07 -0.42
CA GLY A 138 -9.73 7.63 -0.82
C GLY A 138 -10.10 6.23 -0.33
N ALA A 139 -9.44 5.71 0.72
CA ALA A 139 -9.95 4.53 1.41
C ALA A 139 -11.19 4.91 2.24
N GLU A 140 -12.26 4.15 2.08
CA GLU A 140 -13.55 4.39 2.74
C GLU A 140 -13.74 3.58 4.03
N THR A 141 -12.72 2.85 4.44
CA THR A 141 -12.71 2.09 5.68
C THR A 141 -12.38 2.97 6.88
N ARG A 142 -12.75 2.54 8.07
CA ARG A 142 -12.48 3.29 9.30
C ARG A 142 -11.04 3.04 9.76
N PRO A 143 -10.32 4.09 10.21
CA PRO A 143 -9.01 3.92 10.84
C PRO A 143 -9.09 2.96 12.03
N SER A 144 -8.16 2.01 12.09
CA SER A 144 -8.08 1.00 13.14
C SER A 144 -6.66 0.78 13.66
N LEU A 145 -5.66 1.48 13.11
CA LEU A 145 -4.30 1.43 13.58
C LEU A 145 -3.97 2.69 14.38
N PHE A 146 -3.75 2.50 15.67
CA PHE A 146 -3.42 3.56 16.61
C PHE A 146 -2.14 3.20 17.34
N LEU A 147 -1.38 4.21 17.76
CA LEU A 147 -0.24 4.04 18.64
C LEU A 147 -0.55 4.74 19.96
N ARG A 148 -0.49 4.00 21.06
CA ARG A 148 -0.58 4.56 22.42
C ARG A 148 0.80 5.00 22.89
N SER A 149 0.87 6.22 23.34
CA SER A 149 2.05 6.90 23.85
C SER A 149 1.74 7.49 25.23
N LEU A 150 2.77 7.90 25.94
CA LEU A 150 2.64 8.63 27.19
C LEU A 150 3.14 10.06 27.03
N VAL A 151 2.48 11.00 27.69
CA VAL A 151 3.01 12.35 27.87
C VAL A 151 4.20 12.28 28.79
N THR A 152 5.38 12.66 28.33
CA THR A 152 6.62 12.66 29.11
C THR A 152 6.93 14.02 29.73
N SER A 153 6.49 15.11 29.08
CA SER A 153 6.78 16.46 29.57
C SER A 153 5.75 17.48 29.07
N ARG A 154 5.56 18.53 29.88
CA ARG A 154 4.72 19.68 29.56
C ARG A 154 5.52 20.97 29.79
N PRO A 155 6.41 21.34 28.85
CA PRO A 155 7.26 22.54 29.00
C PRO A 155 6.49 23.85 29.05
N SER A 156 5.27 23.86 28.46
CA SER A 156 4.31 24.97 28.56
C SER A 156 2.87 24.47 28.34
N PRO A 157 1.84 25.26 28.69
CA PRO A 157 0.45 24.89 28.44
C PRO A 157 0.12 24.63 26.94
N LYS A 158 0.95 25.14 26.03
CA LYS A 158 0.80 24.99 24.59
C LYS A 158 1.74 23.95 23.97
N ARG A 159 2.51 23.21 24.77
CA ARG A 159 3.46 22.22 24.26
C ARG A 159 3.40 20.92 25.05
N ILE A 160 3.19 19.82 24.33
CA ILE A 160 3.13 18.46 24.87
C ILE A 160 4.29 17.68 24.26
N ILE A 161 5.04 16.97 25.09
CA ILE A 161 6.07 16.03 24.65
C ILE A 161 5.61 14.62 25.00
N THR A 162 5.76 13.70 24.04
CA THR A 162 5.44 12.29 24.22
C THR A 162 6.66 11.40 24.00
N ASP A 163 6.63 10.17 24.47
CA ASP A 163 7.67 9.14 24.27
C ASP A 163 7.64 8.48 22.89
N THR A 164 6.98 9.11 21.95
CA THR A 164 6.78 8.61 20.58
C THR A 164 7.61 9.41 19.61
N GLY A 165 8.57 8.76 18.94
CA GLY A 165 9.41 9.36 17.93
C GLY A 165 9.48 8.54 16.65
N TRP A 166 10.45 8.86 15.77
CA TRP A 166 10.61 8.18 14.48
C TRP A 166 10.81 6.68 14.60
N LYS A 167 11.35 6.20 15.72
CA LYS A 167 11.58 4.77 15.96
C LYS A 167 10.30 3.98 16.27
N THR A 168 9.21 4.67 16.57
CA THR A 168 7.93 4.03 16.89
C THR A 168 6.78 4.52 16.02
N LEU A 169 6.81 5.80 15.62
CA LEU A 169 5.75 6.44 14.84
C LEU A 169 6.35 7.43 13.82
N PRO A 170 6.83 6.94 12.67
CA PRO A 170 7.42 7.82 11.67
C PRO A 170 6.37 8.73 11.02
N GLY A 171 6.70 10.02 10.92
CA GLY A 171 5.81 11.04 10.37
C GLY A 171 6.33 11.74 9.11
N TRP A 172 7.40 11.20 8.48
CA TRP A 172 8.05 11.88 7.34
C TRP A 172 7.25 11.84 6.03
N SER A 173 6.40 10.85 5.81
CA SER A 173 5.56 10.77 4.61
C SER A 173 4.20 11.41 4.83
N VAL A 174 3.53 11.07 5.92
CA VAL A 174 2.26 11.64 6.36
C VAL A 174 2.28 11.75 7.88
N ALA A 175 2.04 12.93 8.40
CA ALA A 175 2.06 13.18 9.83
C ALA A 175 0.96 12.38 10.56
N PRO A 176 1.30 11.66 11.65
CA PRO A 176 0.31 11.06 12.54
C PRO A 176 -0.58 12.12 13.17
N LYS A 177 -1.80 11.73 13.53
CA LYS A 177 -2.78 12.65 14.13
C LYS A 177 -2.96 12.28 15.61
N PRO A 178 -2.58 13.17 16.56
CA PRO A 178 -2.90 12.96 17.97
C PRO A 178 -4.41 13.04 18.18
N LEU A 179 -4.94 12.22 19.07
CA LEU A 179 -6.35 12.08 19.36
C LEU A 179 -6.71 12.62 20.75
N GLY A 180 -7.95 13.04 20.92
CA GLY A 180 -8.44 13.55 22.19
C GLY A 180 -7.86 14.92 22.60
N ILE A 181 -7.23 15.63 21.68
CA ILE A 181 -6.68 16.98 21.89
C ILE A 181 -7.24 17.92 20.83
N ASP A 182 -7.72 19.07 21.31
CA ASP A 182 -8.18 20.16 20.44
C ASP A 182 -7.05 21.14 20.12
N ALA A 183 -7.27 21.91 19.06
CA ALA A 183 -6.42 23.03 18.65
C ALA A 183 -4.93 22.65 18.44
N VAL A 184 -4.69 21.46 17.89
CA VAL A 184 -3.34 21.08 17.44
C VAL A 184 -2.92 21.98 16.30
N ASP A 185 -1.82 22.69 16.47
CA ASP A 185 -1.21 23.58 15.46
C ASP A 185 -0.22 22.77 14.61
N SER A 186 0.69 22.05 15.25
CA SER A 186 1.67 21.22 14.56
C SER A 186 2.12 20.04 15.39
N VAL A 187 2.61 19.01 14.70
CA VAL A 187 3.24 17.83 15.30
C VAL A 187 4.59 17.61 14.64
N SER A 188 5.63 17.44 15.43
CA SER A 188 6.96 17.10 14.94
C SER A 188 7.56 15.95 15.75
N PHE A 189 8.54 15.25 15.17
CA PHE A 189 9.16 14.10 15.79
C PHE A 189 10.68 14.21 15.75
N SER A 190 11.31 13.78 16.83
CA SER A 190 12.72 13.40 16.88
C SER A 190 12.83 11.88 16.95
N SER A 191 14.00 11.33 17.20
CA SER A 191 14.19 9.88 17.24
C SER A 191 13.27 9.18 18.25
N GLU A 192 13.11 9.77 19.45
CA GLU A 192 12.42 9.15 20.59
C GLU A 192 11.22 9.97 21.10
N HIS A 193 11.03 11.18 20.62
CA HIS A 193 10.00 12.08 21.15
C HIS A 193 9.13 12.68 20.06
N GLY A 194 7.83 12.75 20.35
CA GLY A 194 6.86 13.57 19.64
C GLY A 194 6.68 14.90 20.34
N THR A 195 6.61 15.98 19.59
CA THR A 195 6.30 17.32 20.07
C THR A 195 5.01 17.79 19.41
N ILE A 196 4.02 18.12 20.23
CA ILE A 196 2.74 18.68 19.79
C ILE A 196 2.69 20.13 20.23
N HIS A 197 2.52 21.03 19.29
CA HIS A 197 2.23 22.45 19.52
C HIS A 197 0.73 22.70 19.42
N LEU A 198 0.21 23.51 20.32
CA LEU A 198 -1.21 23.84 20.42
C LEU A 198 -1.44 25.33 20.15
N ALA A 199 -2.44 25.66 19.37
CA ALA A 199 -2.90 27.03 19.17
C ALA A 199 -3.55 27.62 20.45
N LYS A 200 -4.17 26.75 21.27
CA LYS A 200 -4.77 27.11 22.57
C LYS A 200 -4.11 26.35 23.71
N GLU A 201 -4.19 26.92 24.91
CA GLU A 201 -3.69 26.25 26.11
C GLU A 201 -4.50 24.97 26.42
N ASN A 202 -3.80 23.93 26.82
CA ASN A 202 -4.36 22.71 27.37
C ASN A 202 -3.73 22.46 28.74
N THR A 203 -4.53 22.37 29.76
CA THR A 203 -4.12 22.11 31.13
C THR A 203 -4.59 20.76 31.67
N SER A 204 -5.34 19.99 30.86
CA SER A 204 -5.90 18.70 31.29
C SER A 204 -4.87 17.57 31.25
N LEU A 205 -4.00 17.54 30.22
CA LEU A 205 -2.98 16.51 30.08
C LEU A 205 -1.74 16.80 30.96
N ARG A 206 -1.24 15.77 31.64
CA ARG A 206 -0.09 15.81 32.54
C ARG A 206 0.93 14.73 32.13
N PRO A 207 2.22 14.87 32.55
CA PRO A 207 3.17 13.76 32.42
C PRO A 207 2.63 12.48 33.08
N GLY A 208 2.73 11.37 32.35
CA GLY A 208 2.15 10.07 32.69
C GLY A 208 0.79 9.77 32.08
N ASP A 209 0.08 10.76 31.55
CA ASP A 209 -1.20 10.52 30.89
C ASP A 209 -1.01 9.84 29.53
N PRO A 210 -1.86 8.88 29.16
CA PRO A 210 -1.84 8.27 27.83
C PRO A 210 -2.33 9.24 26.76
N LEU A 211 -1.74 9.14 25.59
CA LEU A 211 -2.13 9.87 24.38
C LEU A 211 -2.07 8.95 23.19
N ASP A 212 -3.18 8.79 22.52
CA ASP A 212 -3.24 7.96 21.33
C ASP A 212 -2.99 8.79 20.06
N TYR A 213 -2.29 8.20 19.10
CA TYR A 213 -2.13 8.74 17.75
C TYR A 213 -2.79 7.82 16.75
N MET A 214 -3.57 8.40 15.83
CA MET A 214 -3.86 7.73 14.57
C MET A 214 -2.57 7.70 13.76
N VAL A 215 -2.16 6.52 13.31
CA VAL A 215 -0.93 6.33 12.54
C VAL A 215 -0.97 7.14 11.25
N GLY A 216 0.14 7.79 10.90
CA GLY A 216 0.26 8.58 9.69
C GLY A 216 0.22 7.74 8.43
N TYR A 217 1.04 6.68 8.40
CA TYR A 217 1.11 5.70 7.31
C TYR A 217 1.49 4.33 7.87
N GLY A 218 0.58 3.37 7.77
CA GLY A 218 0.71 2.04 8.35
C GLY A 218 1.89 1.25 7.80
N ASP A 219 2.13 1.35 6.48
CA ASP A 219 3.20 0.61 5.80
C ASP A 219 4.61 0.96 6.32
N ASN A 220 4.81 2.17 6.85
CA ASN A 220 6.09 2.56 7.45
C ASN A 220 6.09 2.52 8.99
N THR A 221 5.02 2.03 9.59
CA THR A 221 4.88 1.96 11.05
C THR A 221 4.84 0.52 11.57
N VAL A 222 4.07 -0.36 10.93
CA VAL A 222 3.82 -1.73 11.41
C VAL A 222 5.13 -2.52 11.60
N PHE A 223 6.09 -2.39 10.70
CA PHE A 223 7.36 -3.13 10.79
C PHE A 223 8.28 -2.67 11.94
N LEU A 224 7.98 -1.55 12.59
CA LEU A 224 8.71 -1.07 13.77
C LEU A 224 8.25 -1.74 15.06
N HIS A 225 7.17 -2.51 15.02
CA HIS A 225 6.53 -3.10 16.19
C HIS A 225 6.46 -4.62 16.04
N GLU A 226 6.84 -5.34 17.09
CA GLU A 226 6.80 -6.80 17.12
C GLU A 226 5.38 -7.34 17.36
N ARG A 227 4.49 -6.55 17.92
CA ARG A 227 3.14 -6.96 18.34
C ARG A 227 2.12 -5.87 18.07
N LEU A 228 0.92 -6.28 17.68
CA LEU A 228 -0.30 -5.50 17.64
C LEU A 228 -1.28 -6.06 18.68
N TYR A 229 -2.03 -5.17 19.34
CA TYR A 229 -2.98 -5.53 20.40
C TYR A 229 -4.39 -5.11 20.03
#